data_5ac89e9335346989c445e63ef9ecd7c3
#
_entry.id   5ac89e9335346989c445e63ef9ecd7c3
#
_cell.length_a   1.000
_cell.length_b   1.000
_cell.length_c   1.000
_cell.angle_alpha   90.00
_cell.angle_beta   90.00
_cell.angle_gamma   90.00
#
_symmetry.space_group_name_H-M   'P 1'
#
loop_
_entity.id
_entity.type
_entity.pdbx_description
1 polymer ?
#
loop_
_entity_poly.entity_id
_entity_poly.type
_entity_poly.pdbx_seq_one_letter_code
_entity_poly.pdbx_strand_id
1 'polypeptide(L)'
;MVTRLIPHVVFLLGGQGSQYFGMARSLYEKDARFRALQEELDEIATLACGRSPLSYLHRSRIGGPCDDLELTSLGLFMVEYGLAVRLRDHGLEPDIIVGASLGEFISLAVSGMADPHMALGFIAHFTRAIPSVLPAGGMTAVLGSLEAVTAAVKSDEVSLASVNSDQHVVLSGKSSALADVSRRLAISGAI
;
A
#
# COMPACT_ATOMS: atom_id res chain seq x y z
N MET A 1 25.68 -0.47 -35.43
CA MET A 1 24.32 -1.01 -35.25
C MET A 1 23.73 -0.30 -34.02
N VAL A 2 22.87 0.70 -34.24
CA VAL A 2 22.25 1.44 -33.12
C VAL A 2 21.12 0.55 -32.59
N THR A 3 21.31 -0.05 -31.43
CA THR A 3 20.25 -0.78 -30.71
C THR A 3 19.17 0.24 -30.36
N ARG A 4 18.06 0.22 -31.06
CA ARG A 4 16.89 1.03 -30.72
C ARG A 4 16.42 0.53 -29.35
N LEU A 5 16.61 1.33 -28.31
CA LEU A 5 16.01 1.09 -27.01
C LEU A 5 14.49 1.10 -27.22
N ILE A 6 13.86 -0.05 -27.11
CA ILE A 6 12.41 -0.15 -27.06
C ILE A 6 12.02 0.40 -25.68
N PRO A 7 11.22 1.46 -25.59
CA PRO A 7 10.78 1.95 -24.30
C PRO A 7 9.95 0.88 -23.61
N HIS A 8 10.35 0.49 -22.41
CA HIS A 8 9.58 -0.42 -21.56
C HIS A 8 8.61 0.38 -20.72
N VAL A 9 7.38 -0.11 -20.65
CA VAL A 9 6.35 0.38 -19.73
C VAL A 9 6.41 -0.45 -18.46
N VAL A 10 6.62 0.21 -17.32
CA VAL A 10 6.66 -0.45 -16.02
C VAL A 10 5.50 0.08 -15.18
N PHE A 11 4.64 -0.82 -14.70
CA PHE A 11 3.65 -0.48 -13.69
C PHE A 11 4.25 -0.72 -12.31
N LEU A 12 4.32 0.33 -11.50
CA LEU A 12 4.74 0.26 -10.11
C LEU A 12 3.51 0.33 -9.21
N LEU A 13 3.31 -0.70 -8.40
CA LEU A 13 2.20 -0.83 -7.49
C LEU A 13 2.69 -0.61 -6.06
N GLY A 14 2.08 0.36 -5.38
CA GLY A 14 2.45 0.77 -4.04
C GLY A 14 1.97 -0.21 -2.97
N GLY A 15 2.44 0.00 -1.77
CA GLY A 15 2.00 -0.72 -0.58
C GLY A 15 1.32 0.19 0.42
N GLN A 16 1.05 -0.36 1.61
CA GLN A 16 0.56 0.39 2.76
C GLN A 16 1.46 1.61 3.05
N GLY A 17 0.84 2.75 3.26
CA GLY A 17 1.49 4.05 3.45
C GLY A 17 1.25 5.03 2.29
N SER A 18 0.80 4.53 1.13
CA SER A 18 0.48 5.39 -0.03
C SER A 18 -0.97 5.88 -0.05
N GLN A 19 -1.84 5.36 0.84
CA GLN A 19 -3.25 5.73 0.91
C GLN A 19 -3.49 7.12 1.50
N TYR A 20 -4.54 7.77 1.06
CA TYR A 20 -5.03 9.02 1.62
C TYR A 20 -6.53 9.21 1.35
N PHE A 21 -7.21 10.01 2.19
CA PHE A 21 -8.61 10.30 1.98
C PHE A 21 -8.85 11.11 0.70
N GLY A 22 -9.83 10.69 -0.07
CA GLY A 22 -10.11 11.24 -1.40
C GLY A 22 -9.26 10.67 -2.52
N MET A 23 -8.47 9.62 -2.25
CA MET A 23 -7.68 8.92 -3.27
C MET A 23 -8.55 8.51 -4.45
N ALA A 24 -8.12 8.87 -5.67
CA ALA A 24 -8.81 8.64 -6.94
C ALA A 24 -10.25 9.22 -7.05
N ARG A 25 -10.70 10.05 -6.10
CA ARG A 25 -12.07 10.62 -6.13
C ARG A 25 -12.39 11.34 -7.43
N SER A 26 -11.49 12.19 -7.91
CA SER A 26 -11.71 12.92 -9.17
C SER A 26 -11.89 12.01 -10.38
N LEU A 27 -11.18 10.89 -10.41
CA LEU A 27 -11.35 9.88 -11.45
C LEU A 27 -12.67 9.13 -11.29
N TYR A 28 -13.01 8.72 -10.07
CA TYR A 28 -14.30 8.11 -9.75
C TYR A 28 -15.49 8.98 -10.18
N GLU A 29 -15.42 10.29 -9.96
CA GLU A 29 -16.49 11.22 -10.35
C GLU A 29 -16.59 11.42 -11.87
N LYS A 30 -15.48 11.38 -12.59
CA LYS A 30 -15.43 11.77 -14.01
C LYS A 30 -15.38 10.62 -15.00
N ASP A 31 -14.88 9.45 -14.60
CA ASP A 31 -14.74 8.27 -15.45
C ASP A 31 -15.74 7.20 -15.05
N ALA A 32 -16.78 7.03 -15.88
CA ALA A 32 -17.87 6.09 -15.59
C ALA A 32 -17.41 4.63 -15.53
N ARG A 33 -16.37 4.25 -16.32
CA ARG A 33 -15.87 2.89 -16.32
C ARG A 33 -15.02 2.61 -15.08
N PHE A 34 -14.18 3.58 -14.66
CA PHE A 34 -13.46 3.47 -13.39
C PHE A 34 -14.45 3.36 -12.22
N ARG A 35 -15.47 4.22 -12.19
CA ARG A 35 -16.49 4.20 -11.16
C ARG A 35 -17.20 2.85 -11.07
N ALA A 36 -17.68 2.31 -12.18
CA ALA A 36 -18.38 1.03 -12.21
C ALA A 36 -17.49 -0.11 -11.67
N LEU A 37 -16.20 -0.13 -12.02
CA LEU A 37 -15.25 -1.10 -11.51
C LEU A 37 -15.01 -0.92 -10.00
N GLN A 38 -14.91 0.34 -9.51
CA GLN A 38 -14.76 0.58 -8.07
C GLN A 38 -15.99 0.13 -7.27
N GLU A 39 -17.19 0.37 -7.79
CA GLU A 39 -18.46 -0.05 -7.17
C GLU A 39 -18.56 -1.59 -7.12
N GLU A 40 -18.22 -2.28 -8.20
CA GLU A 40 -18.17 -3.75 -8.25
C GLU A 40 -17.20 -4.32 -7.21
N LEU A 41 -15.97 -3.80 -7.15
CA LEU A 41 -14.97 -4.25 -6.19
C LEU A 41 -15.36 -3.91 -4.75
N ASP A 42 -16.01 -2.77 -4.53
CA ASP A 42 -16.49 -2.35 -3.21
C ASP A 42 -17.61 -3.25 -2.68
N GLU A 43 -18.50 -3.72 -3.55
CA GLU A 43 -19.53 -4.69 -3.17
C GLU A 43 -18.88 -5.99 -2.65
N ILE A 44 -17.89 -6.51 -3.37
CA ILE A 44 -17.16 -7.73 -2.99
C ILE A 44 -16.38 -7.52 -1.69
N ALA A 45 -15.67 -6.40 -1.58
CA ALA A 45 -14.94 -6.06 -0.37
C ALA A 45 -15.88 -5.90 0.83
N THR A 46 -17.02 -5.25 0.64
CA THR A 46 -18.03 -5.05 1.69
C THR A 46 -18.62 -6.39 2.15
N LEU A 47 -18.89 -7.31 1.24
CA LEU A 47 -19.32 -8.68 1.60
C LEU A 47 -18.24 -9.41 2.42
N ALA A 48 -16.97 -9.22 2.09
CA ALA A 48 -15.86 -9.86 2.79
C ALA A 48 -15.56 -9.26 4.16
N CYS A 49 -15.63 -7.92 4.31
CA CYS A 49 -15.20 -7.23 5.54
C CYS A 49 -16.32 -6.55 6.33
N GLY A 50 -17.55 -6.49 5.80
CA GLY A 50 -18.70 -5.87 6.45
C GLY A 50 -18.72 -4.34 6.40
N ARG A 51 -17.78 -3.71 5.72
CA ARG A 51 -17.63 -2.24 5.61
C ARG A 51 -17.15 -1.86 4.22
N SER A 52 -17.60 -0.71 3.69
CA SER A 52 -17.21 -0.22 2.36
C SER A 52 -15.85 0.50 2.40
N PRO A 53 -14.79 -0.04 1.74
CA PRO A 53 -13.52 0.66 1.56
C PRO A 53 -13.67 1.95 0.75
N LEU A 54 -14.53 1.97 -0.26
CA LEU A 54 -14.81 3.14 -1.08
C LEU A 54 -15.40 4.28 -0.26
N SER A 55 -16.42 3.99 0.55
CA SER A 55 -17.01 4.97 1.47
C SER A 55 -16.00 5.46 2.51
N TYR A 56 -15.12 4.58 2.99
CA TYR A 56 -14.06 4.95 3.92
C TYR A 56 -13.05 5.92 3.27
N LEU A 57 -12.54 5.61 2.08
CA LEU A 57 -11.59 6.47 1.37
C LEU A 57 -12.21 7.80 0.93
N HIS A 58 -13.47 7.78 0.53
CA HIS A 58 -14.17 8.96 0.00
C HIS A 58 -14.94 9.74 1.07
N ARG A 59 -14.80 9.43 2.36
CA ARG A 59 -15.46 10.22 3.39
C ARG A 59 -15.03 11.69 3.35
N SER A 60 -15.97 12.58 3.63
CA SER A 60 -15.77 14.03 3.50
C SER A 60 -14.94 14.61 4.64
N ARG A 61 -14.80 13.91 5.75
CA ARG A 61 -14.13 14.44 6.92
C ARG A 61 -12.63 14.13 6.87
N ILE A 62 -11.88 15.16 6.65
CA ILE A 62 -10.44 15.19 6.80
C ILE A 62 -10.16 15.40 8.29
N GLY A 63 -10.05 14.34 9.04
CA GLY A 63 -9.73 14.41 10.47
C GLY A 63 -9.31 13.04 10.99
N GLY A 64 -8.07 12.92 11.37
CA GLY A 64 -7.44 11.68 11.80
C GLY A 64 -6.72 10.94 10.66
N PRO A 65 -5.90 9.95 11.01
CA PRO A 65 -5.10 9.19 10.06
C PRO A 65 -5.97 8.27 9.19
N CYS A 66 -5.49 8.00 7.98
CA CYS A 66 -6.05 7.01 7.06
C CYS A 66 -5.33 5.68 7.32
N ASP A 67 -5.63 5.02 8.45
CA ASP A 67 -4.83 3.94 9.02
C ASP A 67 -5.61 2.67 9.41
N ASP A 68 -6.91 2.58 9.08
CA ASP A 68 -7.65 1.32 9.20
C ASP A 68 -7.05 0.30 8.23
N LEU A 69 -6.26 -0.65 8.75
CA LEU A 69 -5.47 -1.57 7.95
C LEU A 69 -6.31 -2.36 6.94
N GLU A 70 -7.48 -2.85 7.33
CA GLU A 70 -8.35 -3.63 6.45
C GLU A 70 -8.91 -2.74 5.34
N LEU A 71 -9.52 -1.61 5.68
CA LEU A 71 -10.16 -0.73 4.71
C LEU A 71 -9.16 -0.03 3.78
N THR A 72 -7.98 0.32 4.28
CA THR A 72 -6.94 0.93 3.46
C THR A 72 -6.28 -0.06 2.52
N SER A 73 -6.07 -1.32 2.95
CA SER A 73 -5.53 -2.36 2.06
C SER A 73 -6.48 -2.68 0.92
N LEU A 74 -7.77 -2.85 1.23
CA LEU A 74 -8.79 -3.10 0.22
C LEU A 74 -8.96 -1.90 -0.72
N GLY A 75 -8.98 -0.69 -0.17
CA GLY A 75 -9.09 0.53 -0.96
C GLY A 75 -7.89 0.78 -1.88
N LEU A 76 -6.67 0.51 -1.42
CA LEU A 76 -5.47 0.56 -2.27
C LEU A 76 -5.55 -0.44 -3.42
N PHE A 77 -5.92 -1.70 -3.12
CA PHE A 77 -6.13 -2.70 -4.15
C PHE A 77 -7.12 -2.22 -5.21
N MET A 78 -8.29 -1.73 -4.79
CA MET A 78 -9.34 -1.28 -5.70
C MET A 78 -8.85 -0.13 -6.59
N VAL A 79 -8.19 0.87 -6.01
CA VAL A 79 -7.70 2.04 -6.77
C VAL A 79 -6.58 1.65 -7.73
N GLU A 80 -5.57 0.92 -7.29
CA GLU A 80 -4.42 0.58 -8.13
C GLU A 80 -4.78 -0.41 -9.23
N TYR A 81 -5.59 -1.42 -8.92
CA TYR A 81 -6.12 -2.34 -9.93
C TYR A 81 -6.98 -1.59 -10.95
N GLY A 82 -7.88 -0.73 -10.48
CA GLY A 82 -8.72 0.10 -11.36
C GLY A 82 -7.91 1.03 -12.25
N LEU A 83 -6.85 1.65 -11.74
CA LEU A 83 -5.94 2.47 -12.54
C LEU A 83 -5.23 1.63 -13.61
N ALA A 84 -4.73 0.44 -13.26
CA ALA A 84 -4.08 -0.45 -14.21
C ALA A 84 -5.03 -0.88 -15.33
N VAL A 85 -6.28 -1.22 -15.01
CA VAL A 85 -7.32 -1.53 -16.00
C VAL A 85 -7.58 -0.33 -16.91
N ARG A 86 -7.70 0.89 -16.35
CA ARG A 86 -7.95 2.08 -17.16
C ARG A 86 -6.78 2.45 -18.06
N LEU A 87 -5.55 2.28 -17.61
CA LEU A 87 -4.36 2.49 -18.45
C LEU A 87 -4.36 1.52 -19.64
N ARG A 88 -4.69 0.25 -19.42
CA ARG A 88 -4.83 -0.75 -20.49
C ARG A 88 -5.95 -0.41 -21.47
N ASP A 89 -7.09 0.04 -20.97
CA ASP A 89 -8.20 0.51 -21.84
C ASP A 89 -7.77 1.65 -22.78
N HIS A 90 -6.77 2.42 -22.38
CA HIS A 90 -6.16 3.47 -23.20
C HIS A 90 -4.96 2.98 -24.03
N GLY A 91 -4.73 1.68 -24.10
CA GLY A 91 -3.67 1.06 -24.91
C GLY A 91 -2.27 1.09 -24.26
N LEU A 92 -2.17 1.39 -22.98
CA LEU A 92 -0.91 1.37 -22.24
C LEU A 92 -0.74 0.01 -21.55
N GLU A 93 -0.07 -0.92 -22.20
CA GLU A 93 0.21 -2.25 -21.65
C GLU A 93 1.58 -2.26 -20.95
N PRO A 94 1.68 -2.82 -19.75
CA PRO A 94 2.97 -2.95 -19.06
C PRO A 94 3.80 -4.11 -19.63
N ASP A 95 5.08 -3.87 -19.87
CA ASP A 95 6.07 -4.91 -20.12
C ASP A 95 6.50 -5.59 -18.81
N ILE A 96 6.50 -4.81 -17.73
CA ILE A 96 6.93 -5.24 -16.40
C ILE A 96 5.95 -4.69 -15.37
N ILE A 97 5.59 -5.51 -14.39
CA ILE A 97 4.80 -5.11 -13.22
C ILE A 97 5.64 -5.36 -11.98
N VAL A 98 5.78 -4.35 -11.14
CA VAL A 98 6.54 -4.41 -9.88
C VAL A 98 5.62 -3.96 -8.75
N GLY A 99 5.49 -4.79 -7.73
CA GLY A 99 4.75 -4.48 -6.52
C GLY A 99 5.66 -4.37 -5.30
N ALA A 100 5.31 -3.49 -4.38
CA ALA A 100 5.96 -3.37 -3.08
C ALA A 100 4.97 -3.71 -1.96
N SER A 101 5.32 -4.67 -1.09
CA SER A 101 4.46 -5.09 0.04
C SER A 101 3.06 -5.51 -0.44
N LEU A 102 1.99 -4.79 -0.05
CA LEU A 102 0.62 -5.02 -0.55
C LEU A 102 0.56 -4.98 -2.08
N GLY A 103 1.36 -4.13 -2.73
CA GLY A 103 1.45 -4.05 -4.18
C GLY A 103 1.87 -5.36 -4.85
N GLU A 104 2.54 -6.27 -4.15
CA GLU A 104 2.85 -7.61 -4.66
C GLU A 104 1.58 -8.42 -4.91
N PHE A 105 0.61 -8.37 -3.98
CA PHE A 105 -0.70 -9.03 -4.16
C PHE A 105 -1.52 -8.36 -5.26
N ILE A 106 -1.46 -7.02 -5.35
CA ILE A 106 -2.12 -6.27 -6.43
C ILE A 106 -1.51 -6.64 -7.78
N SER A 107 -0.19 -6.83 -7.85
CA SER A 107 0.52 -7.22 -9.07
C SER A 107 0.07 -8.57 -9.63
N LEU A 108 -0.30 -9.52 -8.77
CA LEU A 108 -0.86 -10.80 -9.20
C LEU A 108 -2.19 -10.64 -9.93
N ALA A 109 -3.06 -9.75 -9.45
CA ALA A 109 -4.32 -9.46 -10.11
C ALA A 109 -4.11 -8.65 -11.41
N VAL A 110 -3.24 -7.63 -11.38
CA VAL A 110 -2.94 -6.81 -12.56
C VAL A 110 -2.26 -7.63 -13.65
N SER A 111 -1.41 -8.59 -13.32
CA SER A 111 -0.78 -9.48 -14.31
C SER A 111 -1.71 -10.58 -14.84
N GLY A 112 -2.90 -10.77 -14.26
CA GLY A 112 -3.82 -11.85 -14.59
C GLY A 112 -3.42 -13.21 -14.00
N MET A 113 -2.45 -13.26 -13.10
CA MET A 113 -2.05 -14.50 -12.39
C MET A 113 -3.05 -14.87 -11.29
N ALA A 114 -3.80 -13.92 -10.77
CA ALA A 114 -4.87 -14.14 -9.81
C ALA A 114 -6.15 -13.44 -10.28
N ASP A 115 -7.28 -14.06 -9.98
CA ASP A 115 -8.58 -13.40 -10.13
C ASP A 115 -8.68 -12.23 -9.15
N PRO A 116 -9.08 -11.02 -9.59
CA PRO A 116 -9.10 -9.83 -8.74
C PRO A 116 -10.07 -9.96 -7.55
N HIS A 117 -11.20 -10.67 -7.72
CA HIS A 117 -12.16 -10.87 -6.64
C HIS A 117 -11.60 -11.81 -5.57
N MET A 118 -10.88 -12.86 -6.01
CA MET A 118 -10.20 -13.77 -5.08
C MET A 118 -9.04 -13.07 -4.35
N ALA A 119 -8.27 -12.25 -5.04
CA ALA A 119 -7.18 -11.48 -4.44
C ALA A 119 -7.71 -10.49 -3.39
N LEU A 120 -8.80 -9.80 -3.69
CA LEU A 120 -9.48 -8.90 -2.76
C LEU A 120 -9.99 -9.63 -1.51
N GLY A 121 -10.66 -10.77 -1.70
CA GLY A 121 -11.13 -11.63 -0.60
C GLY A 121 -9.97 -12.15 0.27
N PHE A 122 -8.85 -12.53 -0.35
CA PHE A 122 -7.65 -12.94 0.38
C PHE A 122 -7.09 -11.79 1.23
N ILE A 123 -6.98 -10.58 0.68
CA ILE A 123 -6.50 -9.40 1.41
C ILE A 123 -7.41 -9.09 2.60
N ALA A 124 -8.73 -9.15 2.44
CA ALA A 124 -9.68 -8.95 3.54
C ALA A 124 -9.47 -9.98 4.66
N HIS A 125 -9.31 -11.25 4.31
CA HIS A 125 -9.09 -12.32 5.29
C HIS A 125 -7.73 -12.16 5.98
N PHE A 126 -6.68 -11.89 5.22
CA PHE A 126 -5.32 -11.72 5.72
C PHE A 126 -5.22 -10.54 6.70
N THR A 127 -5.71 -9.37 6.33
CA THR A 127 -5.65 -8.17 7.19
C THR A 127 -6.44 -8.33 8.47
N ARG A 128 -7.56 -9.04 8.42
CA ARG A 128 -8.37 -9.37 9.62
C ARG A 128 -7.67 -10.35 10.55
N ALA A 129 -6.86 -11.27 10.02
CA ALA A 129 -6.15 -12.24 10.83
C ALA A 129 -4.95 -11.63 11.58
N ILE A 130 -4.33 -10.56 11.05
CA ILE A 130 -3.12 -9.94 11.60
C ILE A 130 -3.22 -9.63 13.11
N PRO A 131 -4.28 -8.96 13.61
CA PRO A 131 -4.37 -8.63 15.04
C PRO A 131 -4.45 -9.85 15.98
N SER A 132 -4.85 -11.01 15.45
CA SER A 132 -4.96 -12.25 16.24
C SER A 132 -3.64 -13.01 16.34
N VAL A 133 -2.69 -12.77 15.44
CA VAL A 133 -1.42 -13.51 15.34
C VAL A 133 -0.18 -12.67 15.65
N LEU A 134 -0.30 -11.35 15.59
CA LEU A 134 0.81 -10.43 15.86
C LEU A 134 0.53 -9.57 17.11
N PRO A 135 1.57 -9.28 17.91
CA PRO A 135 1.45 -8.32 19.00
C PRO A 135 1.15 -6.92 18.47
N ALA A 136 0.57 -6.08 19.33
CA ALA A 136 0.35 -4.66 19.01
C ALA A 136 1.67 -3.98 18.66
N GLY A 137 1.75 -3.45 17.44
CA GLY A 137 2.95 -2.87 16.86
C GLY A 137 2.64 -2.04 15.64
N GLY A 138 3.67 -1.69 14.91
CA GLY A 138 3.54 -0.89 13.69
C GLY A 138 4.82 -0.89 12.86
N MET A 139 4.80 0.02 11.91
CA MET A 139 5.95 0.32 11.05
C MET A 139 6.23 1.83 11.10
N THR A 140 7.50 2.19 11.06
CA THR A 140 7.95 3.59 11.04
C THR A 140 8.90 3.77 9.86
N ALA A 141 8.54 4.65 8.93
CA ALA A 141 9.46 5.10 7.91
C ALA A 141 10.44 6.11 8.53
N VAL A 142 11.71 5.96 8.23
CA VAL A 142 12.78 6.82 8.72
C VAL A 142 13.56 7.39 7.53
N LEU A 143 13.63 8.71 7.48
CA LEU A 143 14.52 9.42 6.56
C LEU A 143 15.86 9.67 7.27
N GLY A 144 16.83 8.85 6.95
CA GLY A 144 18.16 8.87 7.57
C GLY A 144 19.01 7.70 7.07
N SER A 145 20.32 7.79 7.27
CA SER A 145 21.24 6.75 6.80
C SER A 145 20.99 5.41 7.51
N LEU A 146 21.16 4.31 6.80
CA LEU A 146 21.05 2.95 7.36
C LEU A 146 21.98 2.78 8.58
N GLU A 147 23.18 3.39 8.56
CA GLU A 147 24.13 3.35 9.66
C GLU A 147 23.56 4.01 10.93
N ALA A 148 23.01 5.23 10.80
CA ALA A 148 22.39 5.95 11.91
C ALA A 148 21.19 5.19 12.49
N VAL A 149 20.36 4.62 11.61
CA VAL A 149 19.20 3.83 12.02
C VAL A 149 19.62 2.56 12.75
N THR A 150 20.58 1.82 12.22
CA THR A 150 21.10 0.59 12.85
C THR A 150 21.72 0.88 14.22
N ALA A 151 22.44 2.00 14.36
CA ALA A 151 23.00 2.42 15.64
C ALA A 151 21.94 2.82 16.68
N ALA A 152 20.78 3.32 16.23
CA ALA A 152 19.67 3.70 17.11
C ALA A 152 18.81 2.50 17.57
N VAL A 153 18.75 1.43 16.77
CA VAL A 153 18.03 0.20 17.12
C VAL A 153 18.84 -0.62 18.12
N LYS A 154 18.40 -0.62 19.37
CA LYS A 154 19.07 -1.32 20.50
C LYS A 154 18.20 -2.40 21.14
N SER A 155 17.11 -2.76 20.50
CA SER A 155 16.14 -3.69 21.04
C SER A 155 15.80 -4.75 20.01
N ASP A 156 15.75 -6.00 20.43
CA ASP A 156 15.27 -7.14 19.61
C ASP A 156 13.78 -7.06 19.29
N GLU A 157 13.07 -6.09 19.88
CA GLU A 157 11.66 -5.82 19.61
C GLU A 157 11.43 -4.91 18.38
N VAL A 158 12.52 -4.44 17.74
CA VAL A 158 12.48 -3.64 16.51
C VAL A 158 13.39 -4.27 15.47
N SER A 159 12.84 -4.48 14.29
CA SER A 159 13.54 -5.05 13.13
C SER A 159 13.58 -4.07 11.97
N LEU A 160 14.62 -4.16 11.16
CA LEU A 160 14.69 -3.49 9.87
C LEU A 160 13.78 -4.23 8.89
N ALA A 161 12.68 -3.60 8.51
CA ALA A 161 11.68 -4.20 7.62
C ALA A 161 12.00 -3.98 6.14
N SER A 162 12.56 -2.80 5.79
CA SER A 162 12.90 -2.47 4.41
C SER A 162 14.00 -1.42 4.34
N VAL A 163 14.83 -1.51 3.29
CA VAL A 163 15.78 -0.49 2.87
C VAL A 163 15.34 -0.03 1.47
N ASN A 164 14.67 1.10 1.41
CA ASN A 164 14.14 1.63 0.15
C ASN A 164 15.19 2.45 -0.61
N SER A 165 16.11 3.08 0.10
CA SER A 165 17.29 3.76 -0.42
C SER A 165 18.30 3.98 0.71
N ASP A 166 19.48 4.52 0.38
CA ASP A 166 20.54 4.84 1.36
C ASP A 166 20.08 5.78 2.48
N GLN A 167 18.99 6.52 2.24
CA GLN A 167 18.42 7.52 3.17
C GLN A 167 16.97 7.26 3.54
N HIS A 168 16.42 6.11 3.17
CA HIS A 168 15.03 5.77 3.47
C HIS A 168 14.91 4.30 3.85
N VAL A 169 14.66 4.06 5.12
CA VAL A 169 14.47 2.73 5.69
C VAL A 169 13.13 2.63 6.41
N VAL A 170 12.65 1.42 6.60
CA VAL A 170 11.43 1.16 7.36
C VAL A 170 11.75 0.20 8.49
N LEU A 171 11.34 0.56 9.69
CA LEU A 171 11.43 -0.25 10.90
C LEU A 171 10.06 -0.86 11.21
N SER A 172 10.04 -2.07 11.71
CA SER A 172 8.85 -2.71 12.27
C SER A 172 9.12 -3.16 13.70
N GLY A 173 8.10 -3.15 14.55
CA GLY A 173 8.25 -3.58 15.95
C GLY A 173 7.07 -3.20 16.82
N LYS A 174 7.20 -3.50 18.12
CA LYS A 174 6.23 -3.08 19.11
C LYS A 174 6.13 -1.55 19.20
N SER A 175 4.93 -1.03 19.40
CA SER A 175 4.69 0.42 19.39
C SER A 175 5.57 1.20 20.39
N SER A 176 5.79 0.66 21.59
CA SER A 176 6.66 1.28 22.61
C SER A 176 8.13 1.32 22.17
N ALA A 177 8.62 0.23 21.60
CA ALA A 177 10.01 0.13 21.14
C ALA A 177 10.27 1.02 19.91
N LEU A 178 9.30 1.09 18.97
CA LEU A 178 9.36 2.03 17.85
C LEU A 178 9.39 3.48 18.32
N ALA A 179 8.56 3.85 19.30
CA ALA A 179 8.56 5.19 19.88
C ALA A 179 9.92 5.56 20.54
N ASP A 180 10.58 4.60 21.18
CA ASP A 180 11.90 4.80 21.77
C ASP A 180 12.98 5.00 20.70
N VAL A 181 12.96 4.22 19.63
CA VAL A 181 13.88 4.37 18.51
C VAL A 181 13.64 5.70 17.80
N SER A 182 12.38 6.06 17.54
CA SER A 182 12.02 7.35 16.91
C SER A 182 12.55 8.54 17.71
N ARG A 183 12.44 8.52 19.05
CA ARG A 183 13.01 9.59 19.89
C ARG A 183 14.53 9.69 19.74
N ARG A 184 15.24 8.55 19.69
CA ARG A 184 16.71 8.55 19.50
C ARG A 184 17.11 9.08 18.14
N LEU A 185 16.38 8.69 17.10
CA LEU A 185 16.61 9.15 15.73
C LEU A 185 16.34 10.64 15.57
N ALA A 186 15.28 11.17 16.17
CA ALA A 186 15.00 12.61 16.17
C ALA A 186 16.13 13.44 16.82
N ILE A 187 16.77 12.93 17.87
CA ILE A 187 17.93 13.58 18.50
C ILE A 187 19.15 13.59 17.55
N SER A 188 19.30 12.58 16.70
CA SER A 188 20.38 12.49 15.71
C SER A 188 20.09 13.21 14.39
N GLY A 189 18.92 13.86 14.26
CA GLY A 189 18.54 14.63 13.06
C GLY A 189 17.91 13.80 11.96
N ALA A 190 17.58 12.55 12.19
CA ALA A 190 16.76 11.75 11.29
C ALA A 190 15.25 12.06 11.53
N ILE A 191 14.44 11.98 10.47
CA ILE A 191 13.01 12.29 10.48
C ILE A 191 12.20 11.02 10.24
#